data_5e977960513f7e039daebb98ef816ca7
#
_entry.id   5e977960513f7e039daebb98ef816ca7
#
_cell.length_a   1.000
_cell.length_b   1.000
_cell.length_c   1.000
_cell.angle_alpha   90.00
_cell.angle_beta   90.00
_cell.angle_gamma   90.00
#
_symmetry.space_group_name_H-M   'P 1'
#
loop_
_entity.id
_entity.type
_entity.pdbx_description
1 polymer ?
#
loop_
_entity_poly.entity_id
_entity_poly.type
_entity_poly.pdbx_seq_one_letter_code
_entity_poly.pdbx_strand_id
1 'polypeptide(L)'
;MTERTQPTSPWVEVPAEELQRLIERGRSHGTLHSDDVMAVFKDVDPTPDNIVRIRDHFASFGITIDESVDELHEDHDVDHAPPPEDDAAKERAARIAARIAARPTRAIRAPSDTGGGSSDSVRLYLKEIGRVPLLTGPEEVSLAKRIEAGKFAKERLDAADDPENPDREELDATTRRQLTRTAKDGDRAREALTQANLRLVVSIAKRYVGRGMLILDLIQEGNLGLMRAVEKFDYTKGFKFSTYATWWIRQAITRAIADQARTIRIPVHMVESINKVHRVQRQMLQQLEREPTVEELATEVDMTPQRVREILRISQDPLSLNSPVGEEDDSNLGDFIEDLQADAPAEMAARRMLNEAVLAALEELNEREQQVVRLRFGLEDGQARTLEEVGREFGVTRERIRQIESKTLAKLRHPHRSQKLRDYLDSE
;
A
#
# COMPACT_ATOMS: atom_id res chain seq x y z
N MET A 1 -49.34 -1.34 -6.33
CA MET A 1 -48.06 -2.08 -6.12
C MET A 1 -47.35 -2.04 -7.45
N THR A 2 -46.49 -1.05 -7.64
CA THR A 2 -45.65 -0.90 -8.86
C THR A 2 -44.26 -1.44 -8.48
N GLU A 3 -43.93 -2.59 -9.03
CA GLU A 3 -42.59 -3.17 -8.97
C GLU A 3 -41.59 -2.15 -9.54
N ARG A 4 -40.73 -1.60 -8.66
CA ARG A 4 -39.54 -0.90 -9.07
C ARG A 4 -38.54 -1.96 -9.59
N THR A 5 -38.51 -2.10 -10.92
CA THR A 5 -37.44 -2.81 -11.61
C THR A 5 -36.12 -2.16 -11.22
N GLN A 6 -35.29 -2.86 -10.45
CA GLN A 6 -33.92 -2.42 -10.15
C GLN A 6 -33.15 -2.34 -11.49
N PRO A 7 -32.48 -1.23 -11.78
CA PRO A 7 -31.66 -1.12 -12.97
C PRO A 7 -30.48 -2.08 -12.83
N THR A 8 -30.46 -3.11 -13.68
CA THR A 8 -29.31 -4.04 -13.75
C THR A 8 -28.14 -3.31 -14.35
N SER A 9 -27.06 -3.19 -13.59
CA SER A 9 -25.78 -2.71 -14.10
C SER A 9 -25.31 -3.61 -15.25
N PRO A 10 -24.82 -3.07 -16.37
CA PRO A 10 -24.23 -3.86 -17.45
C PRO A 10 -22.89 -4.51 -17.05
N TRP A 11 -22.35 -4.17 -15.88
CA TRP A 11 -21.16 -4.77 -15.27
C TRP A 11 -21.53 -5.41 -13.93
N VAL A 12 -21.23 -6.71 -13.80
CA VAL A 12 -21.53 -7.50 -12.60
C VAL A 12 -20.73 -7.01 -11.39
N GLU A 13 -19.56 -6.44 -11.65
CA GLU A 13 -18.57 -5.98 -10.64
C GLU A 13 -18.82 -4.54 -10.15
N VAL A 14 -19.76 -3.80 -10.79
CA VAL A 14 -20.03 -2.40 -10.47
C VAL A 14 -21.38 -2.26 -9.77
N PRO A 15 -21.44 -1.70 -8.54
CA PRO A 15 -22.70 -1.46 -7.85
C PRO A 15 -23.62 -0.52 -8.67
N ALA A 16 -24.85 -0.97 -8.92
CA ALA A 16 -25.79 -0.22 -9.77
C ALA A 16 -26.08 1.19 -9.22
N GLU A 17 -26.09 1.37 -7.89
CA GLU A 17 -26.32 2.66 -7.23
C GLU A 17 -25.17 3.64 -7.46
N GLU A 18 -23.92 3.17 -7.39
CA GLU A 18 -22.75 4.03 -7.64
C GLU A 18 -22.69 4.48 -9.11
N LEU A 19 -22.99 3.56 -10.01
CA LEU A 19 -23.08 3.87 -11.45
C LEU A 19 -24.17 4.91 -11.72
N GLN A 20 -25.33 4.77 -11.08
CA GLN A 20 -26.45 5.71 -11.27
C GLN A 20 -26.12 7.10 -10.73
N ARG A 21 -25.50 7.19 -9.55
CA ARG A 21 -25.03 8.47 -8.99
C ARG A 21 -24.01 9.15 -9.91
N LEU A 22 -23.11 8.35 -10.51
CA LEU A 22 -22.12 8.87 -11.44
C LEU A 22 -22.78 9.41 -12.73
N ILE A 23 -23.78 8.70 -13.27
CA ILE A 23 -24.56 9.14 -14.44
C ILE A 23 -25.34 10.42 -14.13
N GLU A 24 -25.97 10.54 -12.95
CA GLU A 24 -26.69 11.73 -12.53
C GLU A 24 -25.75 12.94 -12.43
N ARG A 25 -24.55 12.76 -11.84
CA ARG A 25 -23.53 13.80 -11.79
C ARG A 25 -23.05 14.20 -13.18
N GLY A 26 -22.80 13.21 -14.05
CA GLY A 26 -22.40 13.49 -15.44
C GLY A 26 -23.45 14.23 -16.24
N ARG A 27 -24.75 13.95 -16.03
CA ARG A 27 -25.85 14.66 -16.68
C ARG A 27 -25.97 16.12 -16.23
N SER A 28 -25.67 16.42 -14.98
CA SER A 28 -25.72 17.81 -14.47
C SER A 28 -24.60 18.69 -15.01
N HIS A 29 -23.43 18.13 -15.31
CA HIS A 29 -22.23 18.87 -15.73
C HIS A 29 -21.87 18.66 -17.21
N GLY A 30 -22.49 17.67 -17.91
CA GLY A 30 -22.18 17.32 -19.29
C GLY A 30 -20.86 16.55 -19.47
N THR A 31 -19.97 16.61 -18.50
CA THR A 31 -18.66 15.98 -18.49
C THR A 31 -18.42 15.23 -17.18
N LEU A 32 -17.66 14.15 -17.22
CA LEU A 32 -17.18 13.42 -16.05
C LEU A 32 -15.65 13.36 -16.08
N HIS A 33 -15.02 13.60 -14.96
CA HIS A 33 -13.60 13.38 -14.81
C HIS A 33 -13.28 11.88 -14.90
N SER A 34 -12.20 11.56 -15.61
CA SER A 34 -11.74 10.17 -15.73
C SER A 34 -11.46 9.54 -14.35
N ASP A 35 -11.08 10.32 -13.34
CA ASP A 35 -10.85 9.86 -11.96
C ASP A 35 -12.13 9.36 -11.28
N ASP A 36 -13.23 10.07 -11.45
CA ASP A 36 -14.54 9.66 -10.90
C ASP A 36 -15.04 8.36 -11.54
N VAL A 37 -14.82 8.22 -12.85
CA VAL A 37 -15.16 7.00 -13.58
C VAL A 37 -14.31 5.83 -13.07
N MET A 38 -13.00 6.02 -12.96
CA MET A 38 -12.07 4.99 -12.47
C MET A 38 -12.37 4.55 -11.04
N ALA A 39 -12.81 5.46 -10.17
CA ALA A 39 -13.17 5.12 -8.79
C ALA A 39 -14.34 4.14 -8.71
N VAL A 40 -15.31 4.23 -9.63
CA VAL A 40 -16.47 3.35 -9.69
C VAL A 40 -16.15 2.04 -10.41
N PHE A 41 -15.26 2.07 -11.41
CA PHE A 41 -14.88 0.89 -12.23
C PHE A 41 -13.55 0.25 -11.78
N LYS A 42 -13.14 0.45 -10.53
CA LYS A 42 -11.86 -0.03 -9.99
C LYS A 42 -11.67 -1.54 -10.07
N ASP A 43 -12.76 -2.30 -9.89
CA ASP A 43 -12.76 -3.76 -9.87
C ASP A 43 -12.90 -4.37 -11.30
N VAL A 44 -13.18 -3.53 -12.30
CA VAL A 44 -13.24 -3.94 -13.70
C VAL A 44 -11.84 -3.90 -14.30
N ASP A 45 -11.38 -5.04 -14.83
CA ASP A 45 -10.10 -5.08 -15.55
C ASP A 45 -10.08 -4.05 -16.67
N PRO A 46 -9.11 -3.12 -16.70
CA PRO A 46 -9.01 -2.08 -17.73
C PRO A 46 -8.51 -2.64 -19.05
N THR A 47 -9.27 -3.59 -19.63
CA THR A 47 -9.03 -4.09 -20.97
C THR A 47 -9.49 -3.05 -22.01
N PRO A 48 -8.90 -3.02 -23.21
CA PRO A 48 -9.32 -2.09 -24.26
C PRO A 48 -10.83 -2.16 -24.54
N ASP A 49 -11.42 -3.35 -24.53
CA ASP A 49 -12.85 -3.55 -24.75
C ASP A 49 -13.70 -2.97 -23.61
N ASN A 50 -13.29 -3.14 -22.36
CA ASN A 50 -14.01 -2.58 -21.22
C ASN A 50 -13.97 -1.05 -21.21
N ILE A 51 -12.83 -0.45 -21.54
CA ILE A 51 -12.71 1.02 -21.63
C ILE A 51 -13.63 1.57 -22.73
N VAL A 52 -13.67 0.92 -23.90
CA VAL A 52 -14.60 1.30 -24.98
C VAL A 52 -16.04 1.19 -24.51
N ARG A 53 -16.43 0.07 -23.90
CA ARG A 53 -17.79 -0.14 -23.38
C ARG A 53 -18.19 0.90 -22.32
N ILE A 54 -17.28 1.26 -21.41
CA ILE A 54 -17.51 2.30 -20.41
C ILE A 54 -17.75 3.64 -21.10
N ARG A 55 -16.91 4.01 -22.05
CA ARG A 55 -17.02 5.26 -22.78
C ARG A 55 -18.31 5.34 -23.59
N ASP A 56 -18.65 4.28 -24.34
CA ASP A 56 -19.88 4.19 -25.14
C ASP A 56 -21.12 4.25 -24.25
N HIS A 57 -21.06 3.65 -23.06
CA HIS A 57 -22.14 3.72 -22.10
C HIS A 57 -22.39 5.16 -21.64
N PHE A 58 -21.38 5.91 -21.24
CA PHE A 58 -21.54 7.33 -20.85
C PHE A 58 -21.91 8.21 -22.04
N ALA A 59 -21.36 7.95 -23.23
CA ALA A 59 -21.71 8.66 -24.45
C ALA A 59 -23.20 8.48 -24.81
N SER A 60 -23.80 7.30 -24.52
CA SER A 60 -25.24 7.06 -24.71
C SER A 60 -26.15 7.95 -23.87
N PHE A 61 -25.63 8.49 -22.76
CA PHE A 61 -26.30 9.47 -21.89
C PHE A 61 -25.92 10.93 -22.23
N GLY A 62 -25.14 11.15 -23.30
CA GLY A 62 -24.65 12.49 -23.67
C GLY A 62 -23.53 13.03 -22.76
N ILE A 63 -22.88 12.15 -22.01
CA ILE A 63 -21.80 12.49 -21.06
C ILE A 63 -20.46 12.24 -21.75
N THR A 64 -19.60 13.23 -21.82
CA THR A 64 -18.21 13.07 -22.28
C THR A 64 -17.29 12.82 -21.09
N ILE A 65 -16.39 11.84 -21.23
CA ILE A 65 -15.34 11.62 -20.22
C ILE A 65 -14.20 12.58 -20.54
N ASP A 66 -13.92 13.49 -19.62
CA ASP A 66 -12.79 14.40 -19.73
C ASP A 66 -11.50 13.64 -19.36
N GLU A 67 -10.70 13.40 -20.38
CA GLU A 67 -9.40 12.75 -20.30
C GLU A 67 -8.27 13.77 -20.11
N SER A 68 -8.59 15.08 -20.08
CA SER A 68 -7.60 16.12 -19.81
C SER A 68 -6.99 15.88 -18.42
N VAL A 69 -5.69 15.93 -18.39
CA VAL A 69 -4.93 15.84 -17.15
C VAL A 69 -5.02 17.24 -16.53
N ASP A 70 -6.12 17.51 -15.80
CA ASP A 70 -6.22 18.76 -15.07
C ASP A 70 -5.01 18.89 -14.16
N GLU A 71 -4.28 19.99 -14.34
CA GLU A 71 -3.36 20.49 -13.34
C GLU A 71 -4.20 20.66 -12.07
N LEU A 72 -3.93 19.83 -11.07
CA LEU A 72 -4.62 19.88 -9.79
C LEU A 72 -4.64 21.35 -9.33
N HIS A 73 -5.83 21.86 -9.15
CA HIS A 73 -6.01 22.93 -8.19
C HIS A 73 -5.39 22.46 -6.87
N GLU A 74 -4.24 23.02 -6.53
CA GLU A 74 -3.80 23.07 -5.16
C GLU A 74 -4.98 23.70 -4.42
N ASP A 75 -5.56 22.96 -3.46
CA ASP A 75 -6.47 23.52 -2.47
C ASP A 75 -5.71 24.58 -1.66
N HIS A 76 -5.49 25.72 -2.30
CA HIS A 76 -5.34 26.97 -1.59
C HIS A 76 -6.75 27.49 -1.37
N ASP A 77 -7.24 27.35 -0.15
CA ASP A 77 -8.31 28.17 0.40
C ASP A 77 -8.01 29.63 0.11
N VAL A 78 -8.51 30.12 -1.02
CA VAL A 78 -8.69 31.53 -1.28
C VAL A 78 -10.10 31.70 -1.83
N ASP A 79 -10.96 32.24 -0.98
CA ASP A 79 -12.25 32.79 -1.27
C ASP A 79 -12.27 33.40 -2.69
N HIS A 80 -12.88 32.74 -3.66
CA HIS A 80 -13.23 33.31 -4.94
C HIS A 80 -14.73 33.60 -4.98
N ALA A 81 -15.06 34.77 -4.49
CA ALA A 81 -16.27 35.48 -4.94
C ALA A 81 -16.19 35.70 -6.47
N PRO A 82 -17.29 35.59 -7.23
CA PRO A 82 -17.28 35.82 -8.67
C PRO A 82 -16.75 37.24 -8.97
N PRO A 83 -15.92 37.40 -10.04
CA PRO A 83 -15.32 38.67 -10.35
C PRO A 83 -16.41 39.68 -10.69
N PRO A 84 -16.34 40.92 -10.16
CA PRO A 84 -17.25 42.01 -10.56
C PRO A 84 -17.02 42.36 -12.01
N GLU A 85 -18.10 42.56 -12.75
CA GLU A 85 -18.12 43.06 -14.14
C GLU A 85 -17.74 44.54 -14.19
N ASP A 86 -16.49 44.89 -13.88
CA ASP A 86 -16.00 46.28 -13.99
C ASP A 86 -14.76 46.30 -14.91
N ASP A 87 -14.87 47.11 -15.97
CA ASP A 87 -13.77 47.31 -16.94
C ASP A 87 -12.48 47.88 -16.29
N ALA A 88 -12.61 48.56 -15.16
CA ALA A 88 -11.49 49.03 -14.32
C ALA A 88 -10.68 47.86 -13.69
N ALA A 89 -11.30 46.69 -13.43
CA ALA A 89 -10.62 45.52 -12.91
C ALA A 89 -9.79 44.83 -13.98
N LYS A 90 -10.26 44.79 -15.22
CA LYS A 90 -9.51 44.26 -16.39
C LYS A 90 -8.24 45.07 -16.66
N GLU A 91 -8.32 46.40 -16.53
CA GLU A 91 -7.17 47.30 -16.72
C GLU A 91 -6.11 47.13 -15.60
N ARG A 92 -6.56 46.92 -14.36
CA ARG A 92 -5.69 46.62 -13.21
C ARG A 92 -5.00 45.24 -13.37
N ALA A 93 -5.72 44.21 -13.81
CA ALA A 93 -5.18 42.89 -14.10
C ALA A 93 -4.13 42.93 -15.24
N ALA A 94 -4.39 43.69 -16.32
CA ALA A 94 -3.44 43.89 -17.40
C ALA A 94 -2.17 44.62 -16.93
N ARG A 95 -2.28 45.62 -16.07
CA ARG A 95 -1.12 46.32 -15.47
C ARG A 95 -0.32 45.43 -14.52
N ILE A 96 -0.96 44.54 -13.78
CA ILE A 96 -0.31 43.58 -12.90
C ILE A 96 0.43 42.52 -13.76
N ALA A 97 -0.20 41.99 -14.81
CA ALA A 97 0.42 41.07 -15.74
C ALA A 97 1.64 41.66 -16.45
N ALA A 98 1.56 42.95 -16.89
CA ALA A 98 2.70 43.64 -17.49
C ALA A 98 3.85 43.90 -16.48
N ARG A 99 3.54 44.13 -15.18
CA ARG A 99 4.56 44.26 -14.13
C ARG A 99 5.22 42.92 -13.76
N ILE A 100 4.51 41.82 -13.88
CA ILE A 100 5.07 40.47 -13.67
C ILE A 100 5.97 40.08 -14.84
N ALA A 101 5.59 40.41 -16.08
CA ALA A 101 6.39 40.16 -17.28
C ALA A 101 7.69 41.02 -17.36
N ALA A 102 7.73 42.16 -16.69
CA ALA A 102 8.88 43.09 -16.69
C ALA A 102 9.88 42.83 -15.53
N ARG A 103 9.65 41.85 -14.65
CA ARG A 103 10.64 41.45 -13.64
C ARG A 103 11.67 40.51 -14.27
N PRO A 104 12.97 40.83 -14.18
CA PRO A 104 14.00 39.85 -14.55
C PRO A 104 13.84 38.64 -13.65
N THR A 105 13.79 37.47 -14.24
CA THR A 105 13.70 36.19 -13.59
C THR A 105 14.86 35.99 -12.61
N ARG A 106 14.73 36.55 -11.43
CA ARG A 106 15.57 36.19 -10.28
C ARG A 106 15.17 34.76 -9.92
N ALA A 107 16.05 33.82 -10.18
CA ALA A 107 15.89 32.41 -9.81
C ALA A 107 15.31 32.33 -8.43
N ILE A 108 14.09 31.82 -8.33
CA ILE A 108 13.46 31.49 -7.06
C ILE A 108 14.33 30.37 -6.50
N ARG A 109 15.15 30.73 -5.51
CA ARG A 109 15.90 29.78 -4.71
C ARG A 109 14.85 28.97 -3.95
N ALA A 110 14.64 27.74 -4.40
CA ALA A 110 13.83 26.77 -3.68
C ALA A 110 14.31 26.73 -2.22
N PRO A 111 13.42 26.57 -1.24
CA PRO A 111 13.81 26.37 0.14
C PRO A 111 14.81 25.21 0.17
N SER A 112 15.93 25.43 0.83
CA SER A 112 16.99 24.45 1.02
C SER A 112 16.46 23.35 1.92
N ASP A 113 15.87 22.33 1.30
CA ASP A 113 15.57 21.08 1.95
C ASP A 113 16.92 20.36 2.18
N THR A 114 17.26 20.11 3.42
CA THR A 114 18.48 19.47 3.90
C THR A 114 18.45 17.96 3.62
N GLY A 115 18.26 17.58 2.35
CA GLY A 115 18.27 16.22 1.83
C GLY A 115 18.97 16.14 0.47
N GLY A 116 20.28 16.48 0.44
CA GLY A 116 21.06 16.71 -0.78
C GLY A 116 21.23 15.54 -1.76
N GLY A 117 20.67 14.36 -1.53
CA GLY A 117 20.79 13.21 -2.43
C GLY A 117 19.58 12.97 -3.36
N SER A 118 18.37 13.20 -2.87
CA SER A 118 17.13 12.90 -3.60
C SER A 118 16.84 13.86 -4.75
N SER A 119 17.15 15.16 -4.58
CA SER A 119 16.94 16.20 -5.61
C SER A 119 17.78 15.99 -6.87
N ASP A 120 19.01 15.52 -6.73
CA ASP A 120 19.90 15.27 -7.86
C ASP A 120 19.49 14.05 -8.67
N SER A 121 19.03 12.99 -8.01
CA SER A 121 18.53 11.77 -8.66
C SER A 121 17.27 12.04 -9.49
N VAL A 122 16.32 12.82 -8.94
CA VAL A 122 15.11 13.24 -9.67
C VAL A 122 15.47 14.08 -10.89
N ARG A 123 16.37 15.06 -10.74
CA ARG A 123 16.82 15.90 -11.85
C ARG A 123 17.51 15.10 -12.95
N LEU A 124 18.36 14.15 -12.56
CA LEU A 124 19.04 13.27 -13.51
C LEU A 124 18.02 12.44 -14.29
N TYR A 125 17.07 11.82 -13.61
CA TYR A 125 16.00 11.03 -14.25
C TYR A 125 15.18 11.89 -15.23
N LEU A 126 14.74 13.07 -14.82
CA LEU A 126 13.96 13.99 -15.68
C LEU A 126 14.77 14.45 -16.91
N LYS A 127 16.09 14.66 -16.76
CA LYS A 127 16.97 14.99 -17.87
C LYS A 127 17.11 13.84 -18.86
N GLU A 128 17.21 12.60 -18.38
CA GLU A 128 17.35 11.43 -19.25
C GLU A 128 16.07 11.15 -20.04
N ILE A 129 14.88 11.14 -19.39
CA ILE A 129 13.61 10.93 -20.10
C ILE A 129 13.27 12.07 -21.07
N GLY A 130 13.80 13.29 -20.83
CA GLY A 130 13.61 14.45 -21.69
C GLY A 130 14.34 14.36 -23.04
N ARG A 131 15.31 13.46 -23.18
CA ARG A 131 16.08 13.26 -24.44
C ARG A 131 15.29 12.49 -25.48
N VAL A 132 14.31 11.70 -25.06
CA VAL A 132 13.52 10.87 -25.97
C VAL A 132 12.40 11.72 -26.58
N PRO A 133 12.27 11.78 -27.92
CA PRO A 133 11.21 12.54 -28.57
C PRO A 133 9.85 11.92 -28.33
N LEU A 134 8.81 12.74 -28.37
CA LEU A 134 7.42 12.27 -28.29
C LEU A 134 7.04 11.58 -29.60
N LEU A 135 6.22 10.53 -29.49
CA LEU A 135 5.72 9.81 -30.65
C LEU A 135 4.46 10.47 -31.22
N THR A 136 4.31 10.37 -32.53
CA THR A 136 3.08 10.69 -33.23
C THR A 136 2.15 9.46 -33.30
N GLY A 137 0.84 9.67 -33.50
CA GLY A 137 -0.14 8.56 -33.59
C GLY A 137 0.24 7.46 -34.61
N PRO A 138 0.71 7.80 -35.85
CA PRO A 138 1.19 6.79 -36.79
C PRO A 138 2.41 6.00 -36.28
N GLU A 139 3.31 6.63 -35.54
CA GLU A 139 4.48 5.96 -34.95
C GLU A 139 4.06 5.00 -33.83
N GLU A 140 3.11 5.40 -32.96
CA GLU A 140 2.52 4.51 -31.94
C GLU A 140 1.95 3.24 -32.58
N VAL A 141 1.19 3.38 -33.65
CA VAL A 141 0.60 2.25 -34.42
C VAL A 141 1.69 1.38 -35.06
N SER A 142 2.75 2.00 -35.63
CA SER A 142 3.86 1.25 -36.21
C SER A 142 4.60 0.42 -35.19
N LEU A 143 4.88 1.00 -34.01
CA LEU A 143 5.53 0.29 -32.90
C LEU A 143 4.64 -0.83 -32.36
N ALA A 144 3.32 -0.57 -32.19
CA ALA A 144 2.37 -1.59 -31.72
C ALA A 144 2.31 -2.81 -32.65
N LYS A 145 2.29 -2.61 -33.97
CA LYS A 145 2.35 -3.70 -34.96
C LYS A 145 3.62 -4.53 -34.85
N ARG A 146 4.76 -3.89 -34.62
CA ARG A 146 6.04 -4.57 -34.42
C ARG A 146 6.07 -5.36 -33.12
N ILE A 147 5.48 -4.83 -32.04
CA ILE A 147 5.34 -5.52 -30.77
C ILE A 147 4.48 -6.78 -30.92
N GLU A 148 3.33 -6.67 -31.59
CA GLU A 148 2.43 -7.78 -31.86
C GLU A 148 3.11 -8.89 -32.72
N ALA A 149 3.77 -8.49 -33.80
CA ALA A 149 4.53 -9.43 -34.65
C ALA A 149 5.66 -10.11 -33.86
N GLY A 150 6.33 -9.36 -32.97
CA GLY A 150 7.39 -9.89 -32.09
C GLY A 150 6.85 -10.89 -31.06
N LYS A 151 5.68 -10.61 -30.47
CA LYS A 151 4.99 -11.50 -29.54
C LYS A 151 4.58 -12.82 -30.22
N PHE A 152 3.94 -12.72 -31.39
CA PHE A 152 3.59 -13.91 -32.17
C PHE A 152 4.80 -14.74 -32.58
N ALA A 153 5.91 -14.08 -33.00
CA ALA A 153 7.15 -14.77 -33.34
C ALA A 153 7.77 -15.50 -32.13
N LYS A 154 7.67 -14.92 -30.93
CA LYS A 154 8.15 -15.52 -29.69
C LYS A 154 7.31 -16.72 -29.28
N GLU A 155 5.98 -16.58 -29.28
CA GLU A 155 5.06 -17.67 -28.97
C GLU A 155 5.27 -18.87 -29.90
N ARG A 156 5.54 -18.64 -31.19
CA ARG A 156 5.82 -19.70 -32.17
C ARG A 156 7.17 -20.36 -31.95
N LEU A 157 8.20 -19.61 -31.51
CA LEU A 157 9.49 -20.16 -31.13
C LEU A 157 9.39 -21.01 -29.85
N ASP A 158 8.68 -20.49 -28.84
CA ASP A 158 8.49 -21.19 -27.58
C ASP A 158 7.69 -22.50 -27.78
N ALA A 159 6.64 -22.47 -28.62
CA ALA A 159 5.88 -23.65 -28.99
C ALA A 159 6.70 -24.70 -29.78
N ALA A 160 7.66 -24.27 -30.59
CA ALA A 160 8.56 -25.17 -31.32
C ALA A 160 9.68 -25.75 -30.43
N ASP A 161 10.05 -25.06 -29.34
CA ASP A 161 11.09 -25.49 -28.41
C ASP A 161 10.52 -26.34 -27.26
N ASP A 162 9.20 -26.34 -27.03
CA ASP A 162 8.53 -27.12 -25.99
C ASP A 162 8.48 -28.63 -26.36
N PRO A 163 9.16 -29.51 -25.61
CA PRO A 163 9.17 -30.95 -25.88
C PRO A 163 7.83 -31.62 -25.54
N GLU A 164 6.97 -31.03 -24.73
CA GLU A 164 5.67 -31.59 -24.33
C GLU A 164 4.53 -31.19 -25.27
N ASN A 165 4.76 -30.29 -26.24
CA ASN A 165 3.76 -29.83 -27.17
C ASN A 165 3.49 -30.87 -28.29
N PRO A 166 2.27 -31.47 -28.37
CA PRO A 166 1.92 -32.45 -29.39
C PRO A 166 1.90 -31.87 -30.80
N ASP A 167 1.68 -30.56 -30.95
CA ASP A 167 1.63 -29.85 -32.23
C ASP A 167 2.96 -29.15 -32.57
N ARG A 168 4.06 -29.68 -32.06
CA ARG A 168 5.40 -29.15 -32.28
C ARG A 168 5.74 -29.06 -33.77
N GLU A 169 5.88 -27.84 -34.28
CA GLU A 169 6.31 -27.57 -35.64
C GLU A 169 7.85 -27.63 -35.73
N GLU A 170 8.40 -28.50 -36.57
CA GLU A 170 9.84 -28.47 -36.87
C GLU A 170 10.16 -27.26 -37.74
N LEU A 171 10.75 -26.24 -37.10
CA LEU A 171 11.13 -24.99 -37.77
C LEU A 171 12.44 -25.19 -38.54
N ASP A 172 12.42 -24.87 -39.84
CA ASP A 172 13.62 -24.74 -40.62
C ASP A 172 14.56 -23.68 -40.08
N ALA A 173 15.86 -23.85 -40.21
CA ALA A 173 16.90 -22.95 -39.67
C ALA A 173 16.76 -21.50 -40.17
N THR A 174 16.26 -21.30 -41.40
CA THR A 174 15.98 -19.98 -41.97
C THR A 174 14.77 -19.31 -41.29
N THR A 175 13.69 -20.04 -41.12
CA THR A 175 12.45 -19.60 -40.45
C THR A 175 12.74 -19.26 -38.98
N ARG A 176 13.50 -20.13 -38.30
CA ARG A 176 13.91 -19.88 -36.91
C ARG A 176 14.72 -18.59 -36.74
N ARG A 177 15.67 -18.33 -37.64
CA ARG A 177 16.46 -17.07 -37.65
C ARG A 177 15.55 -15.85 -37.90
N GLN A 178 14.61 -15.98 -38.83
CA GLN A 178 13.66 -14.89 -39.12
C GLN A 178 12.76 -14.59 -37.94
N LEU A 179 12.16 -15.60 -37.29
CA LEU A 179 11.32 -15.45 -36.11
C LEU A 179 12.13 -14.83 -34.94
N THR A 180 13.36 -15.29 -34.72
CA THR A 180 14.24 -14.72 -33.70
C THR A 180 14.55 -13.24 -33.96
N ARG A 181 14.73 -12.86 -35.23
CA ARG A 181 14.96 -11.45 -35.61
C ARG A 181 13.69 -10.61 -35.36
N THR A 182 12.51 -11.13 -35.72
CA THR A 182 11.23 -10.45 -35.49
C THR A 182 10.91 -10.31 -34.00
N ALA A 183 11.19 -11.33 -33.19
CA ALA A 183 11.05 -11.28 -31.74
C ALA A 183 11.91 -10.17 -31.13
N LYS A 184 13.21 -10.10 -31.50
CA LYS A 184 14.12 -9.04 -31.05
C LYS A 184 13.70 -7.65 -31.51
N ASP A 185 13.12 -7.51 -32.72
CA ASP A 185 12.61 -6.24 -33.21
C ASP A 185 11.37 -5.80 -32.43
N GLY A 186 10.48 -6.74 -32.07
CA GLY A 186 9.38 -6.48 -31.18
C GLY A 186 9.79 -6.02 -29.78
N ASP A 187 10.82 -6.64 -29.21
CA ASP A 187 11.36 -6.19 -27.91
C ASP A 187 11.92 -4.77 -27.97
N ARG A 188 12.65 -4.41 -29.04
CA ARG A 188 13.13 -3.04 -29.26
C ARG A 188 11.97 -2.04 -29.45
N ALA A 189 10.92 -2.45 -30.16
CA ALA A 189 9.74 -1.61 -30.32
C ALA A 189 9.02 -1.37 -28.98
N ARG A 190 8.94 -2.40 -28.13
CA ARG A 190 8.39 -2.29 -26.78
C ARG A 190 9.19 -1.31 -25.91
N GLU A 191 10.51 -1.42 -25.93
CA GLU A 191 11.39 -0.48 -25.22
C GLU A 191 11.21 0.96 -25.75
N ALA A 192 11.16 1.17 -27.06
CA ALA A 192 10.96 2.49 -27.66
C ALA A 192 9.61 3.11 -27.27
N LEU A 193 8.52 2.36 -27.33
CA LEU A 193 7.19 2.82 -26.92
C LEU A 193 7.15 3.18 -25.44
N THR A 194 7.79 2.35 -24.58
CA THR A 194 7.88 2.62 -23.14
C THR A 194 8.69 3.87 -22.86
N GLN A 195 9.89 4.02 -23.45
CA GLN A 195 10.77 5.15 -23.21
C GLN A 195 10.14 6.48 -23.64
N ALA A 196 9.45 6.52 -24.78
CA ALA A 196 8.78 7.72 -25.26
C ALA A 196 7.65 8.20 -24.33
N ASN A 197 7.07 7.29 -23.52
CA ASN A 197 5.94 7.59 -22.64
C ASN A 197 6.31 7.73 -21.15
N LEU A 198 7.59 7.68 -20.77
CA LEU A 198 8.01 7.91 -19.39
C LEU A 198 7.61 9.30 -18.86
N ARG A 199 7.57 10.31 -19.73
CA ARG A 199 7.11 11.65 -19.36
C ARG A 199 5.64 11.68 -18.95
N LEU A 200 4.79 10.84 -19.56
CA LEU A 200 3.40 10.68 -19.15
C LEU A 200 3.31 10.14 -17.72
N VAL A 201 4.12 9.14 -17.36
CA VAL A 201 4.16 8.62 -15.99
C VAL A 201 4.48 9.71 -14.98
N VAL A 202 5.50 10.54 -15.26
CA VAL A 202 5.88 11.64 -14.36
C VAL A 202 4.74 12.65 -14.19
N SER A 203 4.04 13.01 -15.27
CA SER A 203 2.92 13.96 -15.21
C SER A 203 1.77 13.46 -14.33
N ILE A 204 1.56 12.13 -14.30
CA ILE A 204 0.55 11.49 -13.45
C ILE A 204 1.07 11.36 -12.01
N ALA A 205 2.31 10.88 -11.81
CA ALA A 205 2.90 10.64 -10.49
C ALA A 205 3.01 11.92 -9.64
N LYS A 206 3.27 13.06 -10.25
CA LYS A 206 3.32 14.37 -9.57
C LYS A 206 2.08 14.66 -8.72
N ARG A 207 0.90 14.22 -9.14
CA ARG A 207 -0.37 14.43 -8.44
C ARG A 207 -0.52 13.60 -7.16
N TYR A 208 0.34 12.62 -6.97
CA TYR A 208 0.31 11.72 -5.82
C TYR A 208 1.44 12.01 -4.81
N VAL A 209 2.22 13.07 -5.04
CA VAL A 209 3.25 13.54 -4.10
C VAL A 209 2.61 13.96 -2.78
N GLY A 210 3.29 13.67 -1.66
CA GLY A 210 2.77 13.97 -0.31
C GLY A 210 1.83 12.92 0.28
N ARG A 211 1.61 11.81 -0.42
CA ARG A 211 0.74 10.70 0.06
C ARG A 211 1.52 9.53 0.71
N GLY A 212 2.66 9.82 1.33
CA GLY A 212 3.44 8.82 2.09
C GLY A 212 4.48 8.04 1.26
N MET A 213 4.68 8.37 -0.03
CA MET A 213 5.69 7.76 -0.89
C MET A 213 6.56 8.83 -1.55
N LEU A 214 7.84 8.52 -1.78
CA LEU A 214 8.75 9.40 -2.52
C LEU A 214 8.36 9.46 -4.00
N ILE A 215 8.61 10.60 -4.65
CA ILE A 215 8.23 10.79 -6.06
C ILE A 215 8.89 9.77 -7.00
N LEU A 216 10.13 9.36 -6.75
CA LEU A 216 10.81 8.34 -7.56
C LEU A 216 10.13 6.98 -7.43
N ASP A 217 9.67 6.60 -6.24
CA ASP A 217 8.97 5.34 -6.02
C ASP A 217 7.61 5.35 -6.72
N LEU A 218 6.88 6.49 -6.65
CA LEU A 218 5.63 6.67 -7.40
C LEU A 218 5.85 6.55 -8.91
N ILE A 219 6.95 7.12 -9.43
CA ILE A 219 7.32 7.02 -10.84
C ILE A 219 7.63 5.57 -11.21
N GLN A 220 8.37 4.83 -10.38
CA GLN A 220 8.71 3.43 -10.67
C GLN A 220 7.48 2.52 -10.67
N GLU A 221 6.59 2.67 -9.70
CA GLU A 221 5.31 1.95 -9.70
C GLU A 221 4.44 2.34 -10.93
N GLY A 222 4.43 3.62 -11.29
CA GLY A 222 3.79 4.08 -12.52
C GLY A 222 4.41 3.50 -13.79
N ASN A 223 5.74 3.32 -13.83
CA ASN A 223 6.44 2.67 -14.94
C ASN A 223 6.05 1.18 -15.07
N LEU A 224 5.83 0.47 -13.96
CA LEU A 224 5.29 -0.88 -13.98
C LEU A 224 3.88 -0.91 -14.59
N GLY A 225 3.04 0.07 -14.27
CA GLY A 225 1.75 0.27 -14.91
C GLY A 225 1.87 0.55 -16.41
N LEU A 226 2.80 1.42 -16.81
CA LEU A 226 3.07 1.72 -18.22
C LEU A 226 3.50 0.47 -19.00
N MET A 227 4.39 -0.37 -18.45
CA MET A 227 4.82 -1.61 -19.09
C MET A 227 3.65 -2.56 -19.35
N ARG A 228 2.72 -2.70 -18.38
CA ARG A 228 1.49 -3.48 -18.58
C ARG A 228 0.60 -2.89 -19.66
N ALA A 229 0.51 -1.55 -19.73
CA ALA A 229 -0.24 -0.88 -20.79
C ALA A 229 0.34 -1.18 -22.18
N VAL A 230 1.67 -1.15 -22.32
CA VAL A 230 2.37 -1.48 -23.58
C VAL A 230 2.10 -2.91 -24.01
N GLU A 231 2.06 -3.86 -23.08
CA GLU A 231 1.82 -5.28 -23.36
C GLU A 231 0.37 -5.57 -23.83
N LYS A 232 -0.59 -4.77 -23.35
CA LYS A 232 -2.03 -4.98 -23.60
C LYS A 232 -2.63 -3.96 -24.57
N PHE A 233 -1.82 -3.07 -25.15
CA PHE A 233 -2.30 -2.03 -26.07
C PHE A 233 -2.78 -2.60 -27.39
N ASP A 234 -4.02 -2.25 -27.78
CA ASP A 234 -4.62 -2.60 -29.04
C ASP A 234 -4.82 -1.36 -29.93
N TYR A 235 -3.98 -1.22 -30.96
CA TYR A 235 -4.04 -0.10 -31.91
C TYR A 235 -5.26 -0.16 -32.83
N THR A 236 -5.94 -1.30 -32.96
CA THR A 236 -7.12 -1.46 -33.86
C THR A 236 -8.32 -0.67 -33.36
N LYS A 237 -8.37 -0.34 -32.08
CA LYS A 237 -9.45 0.43 -31.45
C LYS A 237 -9.40 1.94 -31.79
N GLY A 238 -8.34 2.42 -32.41
CA GLY A 238 -8.22 3.81 -32.89
C GLY A 238 -7.96 4.88 -31.82
N PHE A 239 -7.74 4.49 -30.57
CA PHE A 239 -7.40 5.43 -29.49
C PHE A 239 -5.90 5.70 -29.42
N LYS A 240 -5.54 6.89 -28.91
CA LYS A 240 -4.14 7.18 -28.57
C LYS A 240 -3.66 6.27 -27.43
N PHE A 241 -2.40 5.89 -27.49
CA PHE A 241 -1.77 5.10 -26.44
C PHE A 241 -1.90 5.75 -25.07
N SER A 242 -1.74 7.09 -24.98
CA SER A 242 -1.80 7.84 -23.73
C SER A 242 -3.13 7.67 -22.98
N THR A 243 -4.25 7.63 -23.69
CA THR A 243 -5.58 7.41 -23.12
C THR A 243 -5.64 6.08 -22.35
N TYR A 244 -5.16 5.02 -22.98
CA TYR A 244 -5.12 3.68 -22.39
C TYR A 244 -4.09 3.56 -21.27
N ALA A 245 -2.88 4.06 -21.49
CA ALA A 245 -1.79 3.98 -20.52
C ALA A 245 -2.10 4.72 -19.21
N THR A 246 -2.83 5.83 -19.27
CA THR A 246 -3.22 6.60 -18.08
C THR A 246 -3.96 5.75 -17.05
N TRP A 247 -4.83 4.86 -17.48
CA TRP A 247 -5.57 3.94 -16.60
C TRP A 247 -4.63 2.99 -15.85
N TRP A 248 -3.74 2.35 -16.57
CA TRP A 248 -2.79 1.40 -15.96
C TRP A 248 -1.79 2.08 -15.04
N ILE A 249 -1.30 3.27 -15.42
CA ILE A 249 -0.38 4.06 -14.60
C ILE A 249 -1.06 4.47 -13.29
N ARG A 250 -2.28 5.02 -13.35
CA ARG A 250 -3.03 5.40 -12.16
C ARG A 250 -3.32 4.22 -11.26
N GLN A 251 -3.80 3.12 -11.82
CA GLN A 251 -4.09 1.90 -11.07
C GLN A 251 -2.85 1.40 -10.33
N ALA A 252 -1.70 1.37 -11.00
CA ALA A 252 -0.45 0.94 -10.40
C ALA A 252 -0.04 1.87 -9.25
N ILE A 253 -0.06 3.18 -9.45
CA ILE A 253 0.31 4.18 -8.43
C ILE A 253 -0.65 4.12 -7.23
N THR A 254 -1.96 4.11 -7.46
CA THR A 254 -2.96 4.07 -6.38
C THR A 254 -2.83 2.80 -5.56
N ARG A 255 -2.62 1.66 -6.21
CA ARG A 255 -2.40 0.38 -5.54
C ARG A 255 -1.10 0.38 -4.74
N ALA A 256 -0.01 0.93 -5.29
CA ALA A 256 1.26 1.03 -4.58
C ALA A 256 1.14 1.90 -3.32
N ILE A 257 0.45 3.05 -3.40
CA ILE A 257 0.18 3.89 -2.24
C ILE A 257 -0.60 3.11 -1.17
N ALA A 258 -1.65 2.38 -1.55
CA ALA A 258 -2.42 1.59 -0.61
C ALA A 258 -1.58 0.49 0.07
N ASP A 259 -0.65 -0.12 -0.66
CA ASP A 259 0.16 -1.25 -0.20
C ASP A 259 1.42 -0.84 0.57
N GLN A 260 2.03 0.30 0.28
CA GLN A 260 3.39 0.65 0.71
C GLN A 260 3.52 1.98 1.46
N ALA A 261 2.54 2.90 1.36
CA ALA A 261 2.68 4.25 1.90
C ALA A 261 2.66 4.30 3.45
N ARG A 262 2.13 3.28 4.11
CA ARG A 262 1.99 3.25 5.58
C ARG A 262 3.09 2.43 6.23
N THR A 263 3.62 2.92 7.35
CA THR A 263 4.59 2.19 8.19
C THR A 263 4.03 0.85 8.65
N ILE A 264 2.76 0.81 9.05
CA ILE A 264 2.04 -0.42 9.36
C ILE A 264 1.12 -0.71 8.19
N ARG A 265 1.46 -1.76 7.42
CA ARG A 265 0.71 -2.16 6.22
C ARG A 265 -0.74 -2.51 6.55
N ILE A 266 -1.66 -1.93 5.81
CA ILE A 266 -3.11 -2.18 5.89
C ILE A 266 -3.57 -2.84 4.56
N PRO A 267 -4.49 -3.83 4.59
CA PRO A 267 -5.05 -4.40 3.36
C PRO A 267 -5.75 -3.35 2.48
N VAL A 268 -5.68 -3.51 1.15
CA VAL A 268 -6.19 -2.52 0.18
C VAL A 268 -7.66 -2.19 0.40
N HIS A 269 -8.53 -3.20 0.64
CA HIS A 269 -9.96 -2.98 0.90
C HIS A 269 -10.24 -2.11 2.14
N MET A 270 -9.34 -2.16 3.15
CA MET A 270 -9.46 -1.29 4.33
C MET A 270 -9.04 0.15 4.01
N VAL A 271 -8.00 0.34 3.17
CA VAL A 271 -7.61 1.67 2.69
C VAL A 271 -8.73 2.30 1.87
N GLU A 272 -9.42 1.53 1.05
CA GLU A 272 -10.62 1.98 0.32
C GLU A 272 -11.75 2.42 1.26
N SER A 273 -12.01 1.62 2.31
CA SER A 273 -13.01 1.97 3.33
C SER A 273 -12.63 3.26 4.07
N ILE A 274 -11.35 3.44 4.43
CA ILE A 274 -10.82 4.66 5.04
C ILE A 274 -11.02 5.86 4.08
N ASN A 275 -10.66 5.72 2.81
CA ASN A 275 -10.81 6.77 1.81
C ASN A 275 -12.29 7.15 1.59
N LYS A 276 -13.21 6.16 1.60
CA LYS A 276 -14.66 6.41 1.51
C LYS A 276 -15.14 7.22 2.71
N VAL A 277 -14.77 6.83 3.94
CA VAL A 277 -15.16 7.55 5.16
C VAL A 277 -14.60 8.97 5.16
N HIS A 278 -13.32 9.17 4.83
CA HIS A 278 -12.72 10.51 4.80
C HIS A 278 -13.30 11.41 3.69
N ARG A 279 -13.70 10.84 2.54
CA ARG A 279 -14.38 11.59 1.47
C ARG A 279 -15.72 12.10 1.95
N VAL A 280 -16.54 11.22 2.53
CA VAL A 280 -17.86 11.58 3.06
C VAL A 280 -17.73 12.56 4.22
N GLN A 281 -16.76 12.37 5.11
CA GLN A 281 -16.48 13.30 6.21
C GLN A 281 -16.20 14.72 5.70
N ARG A 282 -15.34 14.87 4.68
CA ARG A 282 -15.05 16.18 4.07
C ARG A 282 -16.29 16.78 3.39
N GLN A 283 -17.06 15.97 2.69
CA GLN A 283 -18.29 16.44 2.04
C GLN A 283 -19.32 16.93 3.06
N MET A 284 -19.52 16.18 4.15
CA MET A 284 -20.43 16.58 5.24
C MET A 284 -19.93 17.80 6.00
N LEU A 285 -18.61 17.93 6.20
CA LEU A 285 -18.01 19.13 6.82
C LEU A 285 -18.36 20.40 6.02
N GLN A 286 -18.28 20.34 4.69
CA GLN A 286 -18.67 21.45 3.81
C GLN A 286 -20.18 21.76 3.84
N GLN A 287 -21.04 20.73 4.02
CA GLN A 287 -22.50 20.90 4.04
C GLN A 287 -23.01 21.37 5.40
N LEU A 288 -22.44 20.87 6.48
CA LEU A 288 -22.89 21.10 7.85
C LEU A 288 -22.16 22.27 8.54
N GLU A 289 -21.07 22.75 7.96
CA GLU A 289 -20.16 23.75 8.54
C GLU A 289 -19.63 23.37 9.94
N ARG A 290 -19.71 22.09 10.29
CA ARG A 290 -19.20 21.47 11.52
C ARG A 290 -18.73 20.06 11.27
N GLU A 291 -17.91 19.52 12.15
CA GLU A 291 -17.55 18.11 12.08
C GLU A 291 -18.78 17.21 12.26
N PRO A 292 -18.97 16.23 11.33
CA PRO A 292 -20.06 15.27 11.44
C PRO A 292 -19.83 14.29 12.60
N THR A 293 -20.92 13.89 13.26
CA THR A 293 -20.86 12.83 14.28
C THR A 293 -20.66 11.47 13.65
N VAL A 294 -20.18 10.49 14.44
CA VAL A 294 -19.94 9.12 13.95
C VAL A 294 -21.24 8.47 13.45
N GLU A 295 -22.37 8.80 14.08
CA GLU A 295 -23.69 8.31 13.73
C GLU A 295 -24.18 8.87 12.39
N GLU A 296 -23.92 10.16 12.13
CA GLU A 296 -24.21 10.81 10.85
C GLU A 296 -23.36 10.23 9.73
N LEU A 297 -22.04 10.08 9.96
CA LEU A 297 -21.13 9.42 9.03
C LEU A 297 -21.56 7.99 8.71
N ALA A 298 -21.95 7.23 9.73
CA ALA A 298 -22.38 5.84 9.58
C ALA A 298 -23.60 5.71 8.66
N THR A 299 -24.54 6.65 8.76
CA THR A 299 -25.75 6.69 7.92
C THR A 299 -25.39 6.99 6.47
N GLU A 300 -24.51 7.97 6.22
CA GLU A 300 -24.14 8.38 4.86
C GLU A 300 -23.23 7.38 4.14
N VAL A 301 -22.35 6.69 4.90
CA VAL A 301 -21.43 5.66 4.35
C VAL A 301 -22.11 4.29 4.21
N ASP A 302 -23.31 4.11 4.79
CA ASP A 302 -24.04 2.84 4.90
C ASP A 302 -23.24 1.76 5.66
N MET A 303 -22.77 2.15 6.85
CA MET A 303 -22.02 1.27 7.76
C MET A 303 -22.54 1.41 9.20
N THR A 304 -22.22 0.43 10.06
CA THR A 304 -22.54 0.56 11.48
C THR A 304 -21.65 1.60 12.18
N PRO A 305 -22.14 2.36 13.17
CA PRO A 305 -21.33 3.35 13.89
C PRO A 305 -20.09 2.73 14.55
N GLN A 306 -20.17 1.49 14.99
CA GLN A 306 -19.04 0.75 15.55
C GLN A 306 -17.95 0.53 14.50
N ARG A 307 -18.33 0.17 13.26
CA ARG A 307 -17.40 -0.04 12.16
C ARG A 307 -16.73 1.26 11.73
N VAL A 308 -17.45 2.38 11.71
CA VAL A 308 -16.87 3.70 11.41
C VAL A 308 -15.84 4.10 12.48
N ARG A 309 -16.11 3.88 13.78
CA ARG A 309 -15.12 4.14 14.85
C ARG A 309 -13.85 3.30 14.68
N GLU A 310 -14.01 2.03 14.34
CA GLU A 310 -12.90 1.12 14.08
C GLU A 310 -12.05 1.61 12.89
N ILE A 311 -12.69 2.01 11.78
CA ILE A 311 -12.02 2.53 10.59
C ILE A 311 -11.25 3.81 10.93
N LEU A 312 -11.85 4.75 11.66
CA LEU A 312 -11.20 6.00 12.07
C LEU A 312 -10.01 5.74 13.00
N ARG A 313 -10.09 4.74 13.89
CA ARG A 313 -8.97 4.33 14.76
C ARG A 313 -7.81 3.74 13.96
N ILE A 314 -8.09 2.87 12.97
CA ILE A 314 -7.07 2.27 12.10
C ILE A 314 -6.46 3.31 11.15
N SER A 315 -7.21 4.35 10.81
CA SER A 315 -6.77 5.43 9.91
C SER A 315 -5.62 6.27 10.48
N GLN A 316 -5.43 6.29 11.80
CA GLN A 316 -4.40 7.09 12.45
C GLN A 316 -3.00 6.59 12.09
N ASP A 317 -2.09 7.52 11.79
CA ASP A 317 -0.69 7.22 11.55
C ASP A 317 0.09 7.15 12.88
N PRO A 318 1.12 6.27 12.99
CA PRO A 318 1.95 6.20 14.17
C PRO A 318 2.78 7.49 14.34
N LEU A 319 2.93 7.92 15.57
CA LEU A 319 3.82 9.04 15.92
C LEU A 319 5.26 8.54 16.08
N SER A 320 6.23 9.38 15.70
CA SER A 320 7.64 9.08 15.91
C SER A 320 8.01 9.24 17.40
N LEU A 321 8.70 8.24 17.93
CA LEU A 321 9.24 8.33 19.31
C LEU A 321 10.32 9.40 19.44
N ASN A 322 10.98 9.79 18.35
CA ASN A 322 11.97 10.85 18.32
C ASN A 322 11.36 12.25 18.15
N SER A 323 10.02 12.37 18.19
CA SER A 323 9.38 13.69 18.14
C SER A 323 9.77 14.49 19.39
N PRO A 324 10.30 15.72 19.23
CA PRO A 324 10.64 16.56 20.37
C PRO A 324 9.39 16.94 21.16
N VAL A 325 9.48 16.97 22.47
CA VAL A 325 8.44 17.36 23.41
C VAL A 325 8.91 18.55 24.23
N GLY A 326 8.23 19.69 24.11
CA GLY A 326 8.61 20.93 24.79
C GLY A 326 9.26 21.96 23.87
N GLU A 327 9.62 23.11 24.42
CA GLU A 327 10.19 24.25 23.65
C GLU A 327 11.72 24.19 23.51
N GLU A 328 12.41 23.36 24.31
CA GLU A 328 13.88 23.33 24.40
C GLU A 328 14.55 22.14 23.69
N ASP A 329 13.82 21.33 22.89
CA ASP A 329 14.31 20.17 22.10
C ASP A 329 15.14 19.12 22.90
N ASP A 330 15.18 19.21 24.25
CA ASP A 330 16.02 18.35 25.09
C ASP A 330 15.39 17.00 25.42
N SER A 331 14.09 16.80 25.12
CA SER A 331 13.35 15.56 25.44
C SER A 331 12.57 15.07 24.22
N ASN A 332 12.56 13.76 24.04
CA ASN A 332 11.79 13.09 22.99
C ASN A 332 10.58 12.38 23.58
N LEU A 333 9.54 12.14 22.76
CA LEU A 333 8.33 11.41 23.18
C LEU A 333 8.66 10.03 23.78
N GLY A 334 9.72 9.37 23.28
CA GLY A 334 10.17 8.08 23.76
C GLY A 334 10.62 8.08 25.23
N ASP A 335 11.14 9.21 25.72
CA ASP A 335 11.66 9.34 27.09
C ASP A 335 10.54 9.34 28.14
N PHE A 336 9.29 9.62 27.72
CA PHE A 336 8.11 9.65 28.59
C PHE A 336 7.35 8.31 28.62
N ILE A 337 7.77 7.32 27.83
CA ILE A 337 7.11 6.01 27.79
C ILE A 337 7.73 5.11 28.84
N GLU A 338 6.94 4.76 29.85
CA GLU A 338 7.34 3.86 30.94
C GLU A 338 7.44 2.42 30.43
N ASP A 339 8.49 1.70 30.82
CA ASP A 339 8.62 0.26 30.60
C ASP A 339 7.79 -0.51 31.64
N LEU A 340 6.60 -0.92 31.23
CA LEU A 340 5.66 -1.70 32.06
C LEU A 340 6.14 -3.15 32.31
N GLN A 341 7.18 -3.62 31.63
CA GLN A 341 7.74 -4.96 31.80
C GLN A 341 9.02 -4.97 32.66
N ALA A 342 9.49 -3.81 33.07
CA ALA A 342 10.63 -3.72 33.97
C ALA A 342 10.27 -4.35 35.34
N ASP A 343 10.98 -5.40 35.70
CA ASP A 343 10.81 -6.04 37.01
C ASP A 343 11.15 -5.06 38.12
N ALA A 344 10.26 -4.87 39.09
CA ALA A 344 10.53 -4.05 40.25
C ALA A 344 11.74 -4.61 41.02
N PRO A 345 12.69 -3.77 41.50
CA PRO A 345 13.87 -4.24 42.23
C PRO A 345 13.52 -5.15 43.43
N ALA A 346 12.40 -4.85 44.10
CA ALA A 346 11.92 -5.66 45.21
C ALA A 346 11.49 -7.08 44.78
N GLU A 347 10.80 -7.19 43.63
CA GLU A 347 10.38 -8.48 43.06
C GLU A 347 11.58 -9.30 42.58
N MET A 348 12.56 -8.65 41.95
CA MET A 348 13.82 -9.30 41.55
C MET A 348 14.57 -9.85 42.77
N ALA A 349 14.67 -9.06 43.84
CA ALA A 349 15.28 -9.50 45.08
C ALA A 349 14.51 -10.68 45.71
N ALA A 350 13.17 -10.62 45.77
CA ALA A 350 12.35 -11.69 46.29
C ALA A 350 12.49 -12.99 45.47
N ARG A 351 12.48 -12.88 44.12
CA ARG A 351 12.69 -14.01 43.21
C ARG A 351 14.07 -14.64 43.37
N ARG A 352 15.11 -13.82 43.59
CA ARG A 352 16.48 -14.30 43.86
C ARG A 352 16.56 -15.04 45.17
N MET A 353 16.01 -14.49 46.25
CA MET A 353 15.94 -15.12 47.55
C MET A 353 15.15 -16.45 47.50
N LEU A 354 14.03 -16.49 46.77
CA LEU A 354 13.27 -17.73 46.53
C LEU A 354 14.15 -18.79 45.85
N ASN A 355 14.85 -18.41 44.78
CA ASN A 355 15.75 -19.33 44.07
C ASN A 355 16.86 -19.87 44.98
N GLU A 356 17.48 -19.01 45.81
CA GLU A 356 18.49 -19.42 46.78
C GLU A 356 17.87 -20.38 47.84
N ALA A 357 16.67 -20.10 48.34
CA ALA A 357 15.98 -20.97 49.27
C ALA A 357 15.60 -22.35 48.65
N VAL A 358 15.20 -22.36 47.38
CA VAL A 358 14.91 -23.61 46.64
C VAL A 358 16.21 -24.40 46.46
N LEU A 359 17.30 -23.80 46.04
CA LEU A 359 18.60 -24.48 45.90
C LEU A 359 19.08 -25.06 47.25
N ALA A 360 18.99 -24.30 48.34
CA ALA A 360 19.33 -24.78 49.70
C ALA A 360 18.45 -25.98 50.12
N ALA A 361 17.16 -25.96 49.82
CA ALA A 361 16.28 -27.07 50.10
C ALA A 361 16.61 -28.33 49.23
N LEU A 362 17.11 -28.16 48.04
CA LEU A 362 17.57 -29.24 47.19
C LEU A 362 18.90 -29.86 47.69
N GLU A 363 19.80 -29.08 48.26
CA GLU A 363 21.05 -29.58 48.85
C GLU A 363 20.88 -30.57 50.00
N GLU A 364 19.70 -30.53 50.67
CA GLU A 364 19.34 -31.51 51.72
C GLU A 364 18.93 -32.90 51.16
N LEU A 365 18.83 -33.05 49.84
CA LEU A 365 18.47 -34.29 49.16
C LEU A 365 19.75 -35.07 48.77
N ASN A 366 19.56 -36.39 48.51
CA ASN A 366 20.63 -37.18 47.93
C ASN A 366 21.01 -36.67 46.55
N GLU A 367 22.28 -36.68 46.17
CA GLU A 367 22.83 -36.18 44.92
C GLU A 367 22.05 -36.64 43.69
N ARG A 368 21.66 -37.89 43.68
CA ARG A 368 20.86 -38.49 42.58
C ARG A 368 19.41 -37.94 42.53
N GLU A 369 18.76 -37.72 43.67
CA GLU A 369 17.45 -37.12 43.78
C GLU A 369 17.47 -35.66 43.38
N GLN A 370 18.52 -34.93 43.76
CA GLN A 370 18.77 -33.53 43.42
C GLN A 370 18.90 -33.36 41.88
N GLN A 371 19.74 -34.16 41.24
CA GLN A 371 19.95 -34.09 39.80
C GLN A 371 18.67 -34.40 39.02
N VAL A 372 17.89 -35.43 39.44
CA VAL A 372 16.61 -35.75 38.79
C VAL A 372 15.64 -34.58 38.88
N VAL A 373 15.54 -33.87 40.00
CA VAL A 373 14.68 -32.69 40.15
C VAL A 373 15.19 -31.53 39.31
N ARG A 374 16.50 -31.24 39.33
CA ARG A 374 17.09 -30.16 38.54
C ARG A 374 16.80 -30.31 37.05
N LEU A 375 17.02 -31.50 36.50
CA LEU A 375 16.79 -31.79 35.10
C LEU A 375 15.29 -31.80 34.75
N ARG A 376 14.47 -32.39 35.65
CA ARG A 376 13.04 -32.49 35.43
C ARG A 376 12.32 -31.15 35.35
N PHE A 377 12.73 -30.22 36.22
CA PHE A 377 12.14 -28.86 36.31
C PHE A 377 12.96 -27.79 35.59
N GLY A 378 14.08 -28.16 34.97
CA GLY A 378 14.90 -27.21 34.23
C GLY A 378 15.55 -26.13 35.08
N LEU A 379 16.00 -26.48 36.33
CA LEU A 379 16.54 -25.50 37.27
C LEU A 379 17.94 -25.02 36.91
N GLU A 380 18.66 -25.68 35.97
CA GLU A 380 20.00 -25.31 35.51
C GLU A 380 19.98 -24.59 34.16
N ASP A 381 19.21 -25.12 33.22
CA ASP A 381 19.21 -24.65 31.81
C ASP A 381 17.88 -23.99 31.39
N GLY A 382 16.90 -23.89 32.31
CA GLY A 382 15.57 -23.34 32.02
C GLY A 382 14.68 -24.29 31.20
N GLN A 383 15.15 -25.50 30.85
CA GLN A 383 14.39 -26.45 30.02
C GLN A 383 13.90 -27.64 30.84
N ALA A 384 12.62 -27.73 31.13
CA ALA A 384 12.01 -28.88 31.78
C ALA A 384 12.06 -30.11 30.88
N ARG A 385 12.70 -31.20 31.37
CA ARG A 385 12.83 -32.45 30.61
C ARG A 385 11.73 -33.42 30.96
N THR A 386 11.36 -34.28 30.01
CA THR A 386 10.38 -35.35 30.20
C THR A 386 10.97 -36.48 31.05
N LEU A 387 10.09 -37.28 31.71
CA LEU A 387 10.53 -38.44 32.50
C LEU A 387 11.32 -39.46 31.70
N GLU A 388 11.07 -39.54 30.40
CA GLU A 388 11.78 -40.47 29.49
C GLU A 388 13.19 -39.98 29.15
N GLU A 389 13.33 -38.66 28.90
CA GLU A 389 14.66 -38.04 28.65
C GLU A 389 15.55 -38.13 29.87
N VAL A 390 15.01 -37.79 31.05
CA VAL A 390 15.74 -37.95 32.31
C VAL A 390 16.08 -39.43 32.54
N GLY A 391 15.18 -40.39 32.21
CA GLY A 391 15.43 -41.82 32.30
C GLY A 391 16.58 -42.27 31.43
N ARG A 392 16.68 -41.79 30.19
CA ARG A 392 17.79 -42.05 29.28
C ARG A 392 19.14 -41.56 29.82
N GLU A 393 19.15 -40.37 30.43
CA GLU A 393 20.37 -39.78 30.98
C GLU A 393 20.93 -40.58 32.17
N PHE A 394 20.02 -41.06 33.04
CA PHE A 394 20.40 -41.88 34.20
C PHE A 394 20.45 -43.40 33.92
N GLY A 395 20.17 -43.85 32.72
CA GLY A 395 20.17 -45.28 32.37
C GLY A 395 19.07 -46.09 33.09
N VAL A 396 17.94 -45.50 33.40
CA VAL A 396 16.81 -46.12 34.15
C VAL A 396 15.50 -45.94 33.41
N THR A 397 14.50 -46.76 33.77
CA THR A 397 13.17 -46.71 33.17
C THR A 397 12.43 -45.44 33.58
N ARG A 398 11.52 -44.96 32.71
CA ARG A 398 10.58 -43.83 32.98
C ARG A 398 9.88 -43.98 34.31
N GLU A 399 9.39 -45.20 34.64
CA GLU A 399 8.67 -45.45 35.87
C GLU A 399 9.57 -45.33 37.11
N ARG A 400 10.86 -45.65 36.98
CA ARG A 400 11.81 -45.46 38.06
C ARG A 400 12.06 -43.99 38.37
N ILE A 401 12.17 -43.14 37.32
CA ILE A 401 12.29 -41.67 37.50
C ILE A 401 11.01 -41.14 38.17
N ARG A 402 9.81 -41.58 37.73
CA ARG A 402 8.55 -41.15 38.34
C ARG A 402 8.48 -41.48 39.86
N GLN A 403 8.98 -42.68 40.25
CA GLN A 403 9.07 -43.07 41.65
C GLN A 403 10.06 -42.19 42.43
N ILE A 404 11.21 -41.90 41.86
CA ILE A 404 12.21 -41.00 42.47
C ILE A 404 11.60 -39.60 42.62
N GLU A 405 11.02 -39.02 41.59
CA GLU A 405 10.35 -37.72 41.61
C GLU A 405 9.29 -37.64 42.70
N SER A 406 8.35 -38.60 42.72
CA SER A 406 7.28 -38.64 43.72
C SER A 406 7.80 -38.73 45.17
N LYS A 407 8.83 -39.58 45.38
CA LYS A 407 9.45 -39.72 46.69
C LYS A 407 10.21 -38.47 47.12
N THR A 408 10.89 -37.82 46.18
CA THR A 408 11.65 -36.61 46.44
C THR A 408 10.72 -35.44 46.72
N LEU A 409 9.66 -35.26 45.96
CA LEU A 409 8.66 -34.21 46.20
C LEU A 409 7.93 -34.44 47.55
N ALA A 410 7.67 -35.69 47.95
CA ALA A 410 7.13 -36.02 49.30
C ALA A 410 8.12 -35.63 50.43
N LYS A 411 9.42 -35.82 50.22
CA LYS A 411 10.46 -35.39 51.19
C LYS A 411 10.51 -33.86 51.30
N LEU A 412 10.40 -33.13 50.18
CA LEU A 412 10.37 -31.66 50.16
C LEU A 412 9.11 -31.07 50.80
N ARG A 413 7.96 -31.78 50.69
CA ARG A 413 6.70 -31.37 51.34
C ARG A 413 6.67 -31.57 52.83
N HIS A 414 7.68 -32.26 53.44
CA HIS A 414 7.70 -32.47 54.88
C HIS A 414 7.75 -31.10 55.63
N PRO A 415 6.95 -30.88 56.68
CA PRO A 415 6.80 -29.58 57.34
C PRO A 415 8.13 -28.89 57.71
N HIS A 416 9.10 -29.64 58.19
CA HIS A 416 10.43 -29.10 58.57
C HIS A 416 11.18 -28.45 57.37
N ARG A 417 10.95 -28.89 56.11
CA ARG A 417 11.59 -28.37 54.92
C ARG A 417 10.73 -27.33 54.19
N SER A 418 9.43 -27.58 54.14
CA SER A 418 8.50 -26.71 53.46
C SER A 418 8.27 -25.38 54.17
N GLN A 419 8.52 -25.31 55.51
CA GLN A 419 8.31 -24.10 56.29
C GLN A 419 9.11 -22.91 55.76
N LYS A 420 10.38 -23.12 55.36
CA LYS A 420 11.25 -22.09 54.82
C LYS A 420 10.77 -21.55 53.44
N LEU A 421 10.06 -22.38 52.67
CA LEU A 421 9.53 -22.01 51.33
C LEU A 421 8.09 -21.44 51.41
N ARG A 422 7.38 -21.67 52.53
CA ARG A 422 6.00 -21.26 52.74
C ARG A 422 5.88 -19.73 52.83
N ASP A 423 6.88 -19.10 53.48
CA ASP A 423 6.89 -17.65 53.64
C ASP A 423 6.95 -16.88 52.31
N TYR A 424 7.39 -17.54 51.23
CA TYR A 424 7.36 -16.98 49.86
C TYR A 424 6.08 -17.23 49.06
N LEU A 425 5.23 -18.19 49.49
CA LEU A 425 3.95 -18.47 48.87
C LEU A 425 2.84 -17.57 49.43
N ASP A 426 2.97 -17.15 50.70
CA ASP A 426 1.96 -16.33 51.39
C ASP A 426 2.17 -14.82 51.15
N SER A 427 3.13 -14.44 50.27
CA SER A 427 3.48 -13.03 49.93
C SER A 427 2.87 -12.55 48.59
N GLU A 428 1.96 -13.31 47.94
CA GLU A 428 1.18 -12.87 46.77
C GLU A 428 -0.15 -12.21 47.15
#